data_526f7b812c8394e0409502a3e9c2df05
#
_entry.id   526f7b812c8394e0409502a3e9c2df05
#
_cell.length_a   1.000
_cell.length_b   1.000
_cell.length_c   1.000
_cell.angle_alpha   90.00
_cell.angle_beta   90.00
_cell.angle_gamma   90.00
#
_symmetry.space_group_name_H-M   'P 1'
#
loop_
_entity.id
_entity.type
_entity.pdbx_description
1 polymer ?
#
loop_
_entity_poly.entity_id
_entity_poly.type
_entity_poly.pdbx_seq_one_letter_code
_entity_poly.pdbx_strand_id
1 'polypeptide(L)'
;HPEMPATVIAERVEWSGSITWFRENVRRLRPEHRPVDPADRLSWAAGDAAQCDLWFPPAKIPLEDGTAMLLPVLVIVAAHSRSVTARMIPTRKTEDLLLGSWELVQQLGRVPRRLIWDNEPGIGQKGRLAQGFETSFMPGRTFTSPADFNAQLADWLDRANSRVVRTIKARPIDRIEHDRSRMLPLPPIPLQLGWRERVRLGRDYYVRLDASD
;
A
#
# COMPACT_ATOMS: atom_id res chain seq x y z
N HIS A 1 26.22 13.54 -19.54
CA HIS A 1 24.79 13.24 -19.71
C HIS A 1 24.60 11.74 -19.95
N PRO A 2 24.28 10.94 -18.93
CA PRO A 2 24.21 9.46 -19.03
C PRO A 2 23.08 8.97 -19.94
N GLU A 3 22.07 9.81 -20.20
CA GLU A 3 20.93 9.45 -21.09
C GLU A 3 21.21 9.77 -22.58
N MET A 4 22.31 10.46 -22.89
CA MET A 4 22.63 10.85 -24.27
C MET A 4 22.90 9.61 -25.14
N PRO A 5 22.35 9.50 -26.37
CA PRO A 5 22.64 8.39 -27.26
C PRO A 5 24.14 8.25 -27.55
N ALA A 6 24.65 7.01 -27.61
CA ALA A 6 26.07 6.77 -27.85
C ALA A 6 26.58 7.37 -29.17
N THR A 7 25.73 7.46 -30.18
CA THR A 7 26.05 8.10 -31.47
C THR A 7 26.31 9.60 -31.31
N VAL A 8 25.49 10.28 -30.51
CA VAL A 8 25.66 11.72 -30.23
C VAL A 8 26.90 11.97 -29.36
N ILE A 9 27.22 11.05 -28.43
CA ILE A 9 28.47 11.14 -27.66
C ILE A 9 29.67 10.96 -28.60
N ALA A 10 29.62 9.96 -29.51
CA ALA A 10 30.69 9.74 -30.50
C ALA A 10 30.93 10.96 -31.38
N GLU A 11 29.88 11.60 -31.84
CA GLU A 11 29.95 12.83 -32.63
C GLU A 11 30.62 13.96 -31.82
N ARG A 12 30.22 14.17 -30.58
CA ARG A 12 30.74 15.22 -29.72
C ARG A 12 32.21 15.06 -29.33
N VAL A 13 32.69 13.80 -29.24
CA VAL A 13 34.09 13.50 -28.95
C VAL A 13 34.90 13.25 -30.23
N GLU A 14 34.32 13.54 -31.39
CA GLU A 14 34.95 13.36 -32.72
C GLU A 14 35.53 11.96 -32.93
N TRP A 15 34.76 10.94 -32.49
CA TRP A 15 35.20 9.56 -32.56
C TRP A 15 35.32 9.05 -34.00
N SER A 16 36.52 8.68 -34.43
CA SER A 16 36.80 8.20 -35.79
C SER A 16 36.90 6.68 -35.91
N GLY A 17 36.78 5.94 -34.79
CA GLY A 17 36.87 4.49 -34.75
C GLY A 17 35.54 3.75 -34.99
N SER A 18 35.52 2.44 -34.74
CA SER A 18 34.31 1.63 -34.87
C SER A 18 33.19 2.10 -33.95
N ILE A 19 32.05 2.45 -34.51
CA ILE A 19 30.85 2.90 -33.76
C ILE A 19 30.25 1.75 -32.92
N THR A 20 30.39 0.51 -33.35
CA THR A 20 29.95 -0.67 -32.62
C THR A 20 30.76 -0.85 -31.34
N TRP A 21 32.08 -0.76 -31.44
CA TRP A 21 32.96 -0.79 -30.27
C TRP A 21 32.69 0.36 -29.32
N PHE A 22 32.47 1.57 -29.85
CA PHE A 22 32.14 2.74 -29.05
C PHE A 22 30.83 2.54 -28.27
N ARG A 23 29.76 2.07 -28.92
CA ARG A 23 28.47 1.78 -28.28
C ARG A 23 28.62 0.78 -27.15
N GLU A 24 29.42 -0.28 -27.34
CA GLU A 24 29.63 -1.30 -26.30
C GLU A 24 30.38 -0.72 -25.10
N ASN A 25 31.39 0.11 -25.30
CA ASN A 25 32.12 0.77 -24.23
C ASN A 25 31.21 1.79 -23.49
N VAL A 26 30.42 2.62 -24.20
CA VAL A 26 29.46 3.52 -23.58
C VAL A 26 28.43 2.73 -22.77
N ARG A 27 27.94 1.60 -23.27
CA ARG A 27 27.02 0.73 -22.54
C ARG A 27 27.65 0.20 -21.24
N ARG A 28 28.89 -0.19 -21.27
CA ARG A 28 29.66 -0.70 -20.11
C ARG A 28 29.90 0.40 -19.06
N LEU A 29 30.27 1.61 -19.48
CA LEU A 29 30.59 2.73 -18.59
C LEU A 29 29.34 3.46 -18.04
N ARG A 30 28.23 3.40 -18.78
CA ARG A 30 27.01 4.13 -18.44
C ARG A 30 26.48 3.86 -17.01
N PRO A 31 26.49 2.62 -16.46
CA PRO A 31 26.07 2.36 -15.08
C PRO A 31 26.92 3.08 -14.03
N GLU A 32 28.22 3.32 -14.30
CA GLU A 32 29.14 4.00 -13.37
C GLU A 32 28.87 5.50 -13.28
N HIS A 33 28.31 6.08 -14.36
CA HIS A 33 28.08 7.53 -14.49
C HIS A 33 26.59 7.90 -14.46
N ARG A 34 25.71 6.91 -14.36
CA ARG A 34 24.28 7.17 -14.22
C ARG A 34 24.03 7.82 -12.86
N PRO A 35 23.40 9.02 -12.80
CA PRO A 35 22.97 9.56 -11.54
C PRO A 35 22.11 8.52 -10.86
N VAL A 36 22.39 8.29 -9.59
CA VAL A 36 21.54 7.43 -8.78
C VAL A 36 20.19 8.10 -8.70
N ASP A 37 19.16 7.46 -9.26
CA ASP A 37 17.80 7.93 -9.10
C ASP A 37 17.48 7.92 -7.60
N PRO A 38 17.15 9.06 -7.00
CA PRO A 38 16.76 9.12 -5.59
C PRO A 38 15.60 8.16 -5.26
N ALA A 39 14.72 7.88 -6.24
CA ALA A 39 13.62 6.93 -6.11
C ALA A 39 14.09 5.46 -5.99
N ASP A 40 15.24 5.09 -6.55
CA ASP A 40 15.78 3.74 -6.48
C ASP A 40 16.40 3.39 -5.11
N ARG A 41 16.56 4.36 -4.21
CA ARG A 41 17.27 4.20 -2.93
C ARG A 41 16.49 4.64 -1.69
N LEU A 42 15.19 4.62 -1.70
CA LEU A 42 14.45 4.77 -0.45
C LEU A 42 14.70 3.53 0.42
N SER A 43 15.77 3.59 1.21
CA SER A 43 16.00 2.63 2.29
C SER A 43 15.21 3.11 3.51
N TRP A 44 14.30 2.29 3.96
CA TRP A 44 13.49 2.57 5.14
C TRP A 44 14.11 1.93 6.37
N ALA A 45 14.29 2.71 7.44
CA ALA A 45 14.65 2.16 8.72
C ALA A 45 13.52 1.27 9.27
N ALA A 46 13.90 0.21 10.00
CA ALA A 46 12.91 -0.67 10.59
C ALA A 46 11.98 0.10 11.56
N GLY A 47 10.70 -0.16 11.48
CA GLY A 47 9.66 0.43 12.32
C GLY A 47 9.33 1.89 12.07
N ASP A 48 10.03 2.55 11.14
CA ASP A 48 9.88 3.97 10.90
C ASP A 48 8.60 4.32 10.15
N ALA A 49 8.32 3.66 9.03
CA ALA A 49 7.22 4.03 8.17
C ALA A 49 6.41 2.85 7.65
N ALA A 50 5.13 3.08 7.38
CA ALA A 50 4.30 2.24 6.54
C ALA A 50 3.59 3.09 5.47
N GLN A 51 3.48 2.52 4.28
CA GLN A 51 2.77 3.11 3.16
C GLN A 51 1.32 2.67 3.20
N CYS A 52 0.40 3.62 3.09
CA CYS A 52 -1.03 3.39 3.07
C CYS A 52 -1.58 3.72 1.69
N ASP A 53 -2.46 2.86 1.18
CA ASP A 53 -3.08 3.02 -0.13
C ASP A 53 -4.53 2.50 -0.10
N LEU A 54 -5.35 2.97 -1.04
CA LEU A 54 -6.70 2.46 -1.28
C LEU A 54 -6.76 1.83 -2.66
N TRP A 55 -7.01 0.53 -2.67
CA TRP A 55 -7.25 -0.20 -3.90
C TRP A 55 -8.74 -0.47 -4.11
N PHE A 56 -9.22 -0.31 -5.34
CA PHE A 56 -10.58 -0.63 -5.73
C PHE A 56 -10.58 -1.89 -6.61
N PRO A 57 -11.10 -3.02 -6.10
CA PRO A 57 -11.26 -4.22 -6.92
C PRO A 57 -12.10 -3.93 -8.16
N PRO A 58 -11.78 -4.52 -9.32
CA PRO A 58 -12.56 -4.30 -10.55
C PRO A 58 -13.95 -4.96 -10.50
N ALA A 59 -14.21 -5.82 -9.52
CA ALA A 59 -15.48 -6.52 -9.35
C ALA A 59 -16.33 -5.91 -8.24
N LYS A 60 -17.64 -5.82 -8.47
CA LYS A 60 -18.62 -5.47 -7.42
C LYS A 60 -18.75 -6.63 -6.45
N ILE A 61 -18.85 -6.31 -5.17
CA ILE A 61 -19.02 -7.28 -4.07
C ILE A 61 -20.49 -7.30 -3.64
N PRO A 62 -21.13 -8.47 -3.56
CA PRO A 62 -22.49 -8.59 -3.05
C PRO A 62 -22.61 -8.12 -1.60
N LEU A 63 -23.70 -7.46 -1.28
CA LEU A 63 -24.06 -7.01 0.06
C LEU A 63 -25.26 -7.82 0.59
N GLU A 64 -25.48 -7.75 1.88
CA GLU A 64 -26.58 -8.47 2.56
C GLU A 64 -27.98 -8.03 2.11
N ASP A 65 -28.11 -6.79 1.62
CA ASP A 65 -29.36 -6.26 1.08
C ASP A 65 -29.67 -6.70 -0.36
N GLY A 66 -28.85 -7.59 -0.92
CA GLY A 66 -28.97 -8.10 -2.29
C GLY A 66 -28.41 -7.15 -3.36
N THR A 67 -27.87 -6.02 -3.00
CA THR A 67 -27.15 -5.12 -3.93
C THR A 67 -25.70 -5.56 -4.11
N ALA A 68 -24.96 -4.93 -5.03
CA ALA A 68 -23.53 -5.16 -5.20
C ALA A 68 -22.81 -3.84 -5.48
N MET A 69 -21.73 -3.59 -4.73
CA MET A 69 -20.99 -2.33 -4.78
C MET A 69 -19.48 -2.54 -5.01
N LEU A 70 -18.83 -1.50 -5.57
CA LEU A 70 -17.37 -1.38 -5.57
C LEU A 70 -16.94 -0.83 -4.21
N LEU A 71 -16.32 -1.68 -3.41
CA LEU A 71 -15.86 -1.31 -2.07
C LEU A 71 -14.34 -1.11 -2.06
N PRO A 72 -13.82 -0.10 -1.34
CA PRO A 72 -12.40 0.14 -1.22
C PRO A 72 -11.72 -0.91 -0.34
N VAL A 73 -10.50 -1.26 -0.69
CA VAL A 73 -9.60 -2.07 0.13
C VAL A 73 -8.49 -1.16 0.64
N LEU A 74 -8.45 -1.00 1.95
CA LEU A 74 -7.36 -0.30 2.62
C LEU A 74 -6.16 -1.24 2.72
N VAL A 75 -4.98 -0.73 2.36
CA VAL A 75 -3.72 -1.49 2.34
C VAL A 75 -2.68 -0.73 3.16
N ILE A 76 -1.99 -1.44 4.05
CA ILE A 76 -0.83 -0.92 4.78
C ILE A 76 0.37 -1.82 4.52
N VAL A 77 1.48 -1.22 4.10
CA VAL A 77 2.73 -1.91 3.82
C VAL A 77 3.83 -1.37 4.69
N ALA A 78 4.37 -2.18 5.58
CA ALA A 78 5.55 -1.82 6.34
C ALA A 78 6.72 -1.56 5.39
N ALA A 79 7.29 -0.37 5.45
CA ALA A 79 8.21 0.09 4.40
C ALA A 79 9.53 -0.68 4.37
N HIS A 80 10.04 -1.12 5.54
CA HIS A 80 11.29 -1.88 5.66
C HIS A 80 11.12 -3.37 5.35
N SER A 81 10.17 -4.05 6.02
CA SER A 81 9.95 -5.49 5.83
C SER A 81 9.20 -5.83 4.56
N ARG A 82 8.47 -4.86 3.99
CA ARG A 82 7.51 -5.04 2.90
C ARG A 82 6.34 -5.95 3.26
N SER A 83 6.09 -6.15 4.56
CA SER A 83 4.93 -6.88 5.05
C SER A 83 3.65 -6.12 4.73
N VAL A 84 2.67 -6.81 4.17
CA VAL A 84 1.41 -6.25 3.69
C VAL A 84 0.28 -6.71 4.61
N THR A 85 -0.52 -5.76 5.08
CA THR A 85 -1.84 -6.00 5.66
C THR A 85 -2.88 -5.27 4.80
N ALA A 86 -4.05 -5.85 4.61
CA ALA A 86 -5.10 -5.22 3.81
C ALA A 86 -6.48 -5.69 4.24
N ARG A 87 -7.48 -4.83 4.04
CA ARG A 87 -8.87 -5.08 4.39
C ARG A 87 -9.82 -4.26 3.52
N MET A 88 -10.87 -4.88 3.04
CA MET A 88 -12.01 -4.18 2.46
C MET A 88 -12.78 -3.44 3.55
N ILE A 89 -13.07 -2.18 3.31
CA ILE A 89 -13.81 -1.28 4.22
C ILE A 89 -15.09 -0.79 3.54
N PRO A 90 -16.12 -0.38 4.31
CA PRO A 90 -17.42 0.01 3.74
C PRO A 90 -17.35 1.22 2.82
N THR A 91 -16.64 2.27 3.23
CA THR A 91 -16.55 3.52 2.46
C THR A 91 -15.16 4.17 2.59
N ARG A 92 -14.96 5.30 1.91
CA ARG A 92 -13.77 6.17 2.08
C ARG A 92 -13.99 7.27 3.11
N LYS A 93 -15.05 7.22 3.88
CA LYS A 93 -15.28 8.20 4.94
C LYS A 93 -14.24 8.07 6.04
N THR A 94 -13.97 9.16 6.73
CA THR A 94 -12.91 9.23 7.75
C THR A 94 -13.07 8.16 8.82
N GLU A 95 -14.30 7.89 9.26
CA GLU A 95 -14.60 6.90 10.28
C GLU A 95 -14.20 5.49 9.84
N ASP A 96 -14.57 5.09 8.62
CA ASP A 96 -14.25 3.77 8.06
C ASP A 96 -12.74 3.62 7.80
N LEU A 97 -12.09 4.70 7.35
CA LEU A 97 -10.63 4.72 7.15
C LEU A 97 -9.90 4.59 8.49
N LEU A 98 -10.34 5.29 9.53
CA LEU A 98 -9.72 5.22 10.85
C LEU A 98 -9.94 3.84 11.48
N LEU A 99 -11.15 3.30 11.40
CA LEU A 99 -11.46 1.96 11.92
C LEU A 99 -10.66 0.89 11.17
N GLY A 100 -10.68 0.92 9.84
CA GLY A 100 -9.90 0.01 9.01
C GLY A 100 -8.40 0.10 9.29
N SER A 101 -7.86 1.32 9.43
CA SER A 101 -6.46 1.54 9.79
C SER A 101 -6.13 0.95 11.17
N TRP A 102 -7.02 1.13 12.15
CA TRP A 102 -6.85 0.57 13.47
C TRP A 102 -6.78 -0.96 13.44
N GLU A 103 -7.71 -1.61 12.73
CA GLU A 103 -7.73 -3.06 12.58
C GLU A 103 -6.46 -3.59 11.87
N LEU A 104 -5.99 -2.89 10.81
CA LEU A 104 -4.77 -3.28 10.10
C LEU A 104 -3.50 -3.09 10.97
N VAL A 105 -3.46 -2.05 11.79
CA VAL A 105 -2.37 -1.84 12.75
C VAL A 105 -2.40 -2.90 13.86
N GLN A 106 -3.58 -3.33 14.30
CA GLN A 106 -3.70 -4.46 15.23
C GLN A 106 -3.20 -5.77 14.61
N GLN A 107 -3.53 -6.05 13.33
CA GLN A 107 -3.00 -7.20 12.59
C GLN A 107 -1.46 -7.12 12.44
N LEU A 108 -0.94 -5.91 12.21
CA LEU A 108 0.51 -5.68 12.20
C LEU A 108 1.13 -5.94 13.57
N GLY A 109 0.37 -5.80 14.66
CA GLY A 109 0.76 -6.06 16.04
C GLY A 109 1.50 -4.91 16.71
N ARG A 110 1.86 -3.86 15.99
CA ARG A 110 2.59 -2.67 16.42
C ARG A 110 2.24 -1.47 15.55
N VAL A 111 2.56 -0.26 16.00
CA VAL A 111 2.26 0.99 15.30
C VAL A 111 3.52 1.54 14.63
N PRO A 112 3.58 1.65 13.31
CA PRO A 112 4.65 2.36 12.62
C PRO A 112 4.73 3.82 13.10
N ARG A 113 5.93 4.39 13.15
CA ARG A 113 6.09 5.79 13.59
C ARG A 113 5.46 6.80 12.64
N ARG A 114 5.34 6.45 11.36
CA ARG A 114 4.74 7.28 10.32
C ARG A 114 3.86 6.43 9.41
N LEU A 115 2.66 6.92 9.10
CA LEU A 115 1.81 6.42 8.02
C LEU A 115 1.92 7.40 6.85
N ILE A 116 2.34 6.90 5.70
CA ILE A 116 2.53 7.70 4.49
C ILE A 116 1.39 7.35 3.54
N TRP A 117 0.55 8.32 3.29
CA TRP A 117 -0.52 8.24 2.31
C TRP A 117 -0.04 8.81 0.99
N ASP A 118 -0.24 8.07 -0.09
CA ASP A 118 -0.03 8.60 -1.43
C ASP A 118 -1.21 9.52 -1.77
N ASN A 119 -0.90 10.82 -1.84
CA ASN A 119 -1.89 11.87 -2.07
C ASN A 119 -1.95 12.25 -3.56
N GLU A 120 -1.47 11.40 -4.47
CA GLU A 120 -1.58 11.72 -5.89
C GLU A 120 -3.05 11.66 -6.34
N PRO A 121 -3.65 12.79 -6.74
CA PRO A 121 -4.95 12.84 -7.41
C PRO A 121 -4.79 12.38 -8.87
N GLY A 122 -4.00 11.34 -9.11
CA GLY A 122 -3.71 10.77 -10.40
C GLY A 122 -4.52 9.51 -10.63
N ILE A 123 -5.74 9.65 -11.13
CA ILE A 123 -6.44 8.58 -11.82
C ILE A 123 -5.49 8.00 -12.88
N GLY A 124 -4.91 6.80 -12.61
CA GLY A 124 -4.31 6.02 -13.68
C GLY A 124 -2.96 5.35 -13.48
N GLN A 125 -2.21 5.64 -12.46
CA GLN A 125 -1.05 4.79 -12.15
C GLN A 125 -1.44 3.77 -11.06
N LYS A 126 -1.78 2.57 -11.52
CA LYS A 126 -1.97 1.41 -10.64
C LYS A 126 -0.66 1.19 -9.89
N GLY A 127 -0.66 1.48 -8.61
CA GLY A 127 0.50 1.22 -7.76
C GLY A 127 0.92 -0.26 -7.85
N ARG A 128 2.17 -0.56 -7.63
CA ARG A 128 2.72 -1.94 -7.68
C ARG A 128 1.93 -2.93 -6.82
N LEU A 129 1.32 -2.45 -5.75
CA LEU A 129 0.48 -3.25 -4.84
C LEU A 129 -0.86 -3.58 -5.49
N ALA A 130 -1.54 -2.61 -6.09
CA ALA A 130 -2.79 -2.82 -6.82
C ALA A 130 -2.61 -3.86 -7.94
N GLN A 131 -1.51 -3.78 -8.69
CA GLN A 131 -1.17 -4.78 -9.71
C GLN A 131 -1.04 -6.19 -9.12
N GLY A 132 -0.41 -6.35 -7.95
CA GLY A 132 -0.29 -7.64 -7.26
C GLY A 132 -1.65 -8.23 -6.87
N PHE A 133 -2.58 -7.42 -6.40
CA PHE A 133 -3.94 -7.86 -6.09
C PHE A 133 -4.71 -8.26 -7.36
N GLU A 134 -4.65 -7.46 -8.41
CA GLU A 134 -5.36 -7.74 -9.66
C GLU A 134 -4.84 -8.98 -10.40
N THR A 135 -3.54 -9.22 -10.36
CA THR A 135 -2.93 -10.33 -11.12
C THR A 135 -2.79 -11.63 -10.33
N SER A 136 -2.82 -11.58 -9.00
CA SER A 136 -2.51 -12.75 -8.16
C SER A 136 -3.59 -13.08 -7.14
N PHE A 137 -4.35 -12.09 -6.64
CA PHE A 137 -5.45 -12.33 -5.71
C PHE A 137 -6.79 -12.53 -6.44
N MET A 138 -7.17 -11.61 -7.32
CA MET A 138 -8.49 -11.60 -7.96
C MET A 138 -8.79 -12.78 -8.92
N PRO A 139 -7.83 -13.26 -9.74
CA PRO A 139 -8.15 -14.24 -10.77
C PRO A 139 -8.75 -15.54 -10.22
N GLY A 140 -9.88 -15.94 -10.81
CA GLY A 140 -10.56 -17.19 -10.48
C GLY A 140 -11.31 -17.20 -9.14
N ARG A 141 -11.43 -16.05 -8.46
CA ARG A 141 -12.18 -15.93 -7.21
C ARG A 141 -13.57 -15.36 -7.42
N THR A 142 -14.49 -15.86 -6.63
CA THR A 142 -15.83 -15.31 -6.45
C THR A 142 -16.01 -14.93 -4.99
N PHE A 143 -16.80 -13.91 -4.74
CA PHE A 143 -17.04 -13.40 -3.40
C PHE A 143 -18.54 -13.30 -3.15
N THR A 144 -18.97 -13.77 -1.98
CA THR A 144 -20.37 -13.77 -1.57
C THR A 144 -20.73 -12.58 -0.69
N SER A 145 -19.73 -11.95 -0.05
CA SER A 145 -19.90 -10.80 0.83
C SER A 145 -18.57 -10.08 1.08
N PRO A 146 -18.56 -8.88 1.68
CA PRO A 146 -17.34 -8.23 2.15
C PRO A 146 -16.57 -9.05 3.20
N ALA A 147 -17.28 -9.78 4.04
CA ALA A 147 -16.68 -10.67 5.04
C ALA A 147 -15.94 -11.84 4.37
N ASP A 148 -16.57 -12.49 3.39
CA ASP A 148 -15.95 -13.55 2.58
C ASP A 148 -14.74 -13.02 1.80
N PHE A 149 -14.84 -11.84 1.20
CA PHE A 149 -13.71 -11.20 0.55
C PHE A 149 -12.54 -11.02 1.52
N ASN A 150 -12.79 -10.49 2.72
CA ASN A 150 -11.77 -10.26 3.73
C ASN A 150 -11.14 -11.57 4.22
N ALA A 151 -11.91 -12.64 4.39
CA ALA A 151 -11.38 -13.96 4.75
C ALA A 151 -10.44 -14.50 3.66
N GLN A 152 -10.88 -14.49 2.40
CA GLN A 152 -10.05 -14.94 1.28
C GLN A 152 -8.80 -14.06 1.08
N LEU A 153 -8.91 -12.75 1.35
CA LEU A 153 -7.79 -11.82 1.29
C LEU A 153 -6.76 -12.11 2.38
N ALA A 154 -7.19 -12.38 3.61
CA ALA A 154 -6.31 -12.74 4.72
C ALA A 154 -5.48 -14.00 4.39
N ASP A 155 -6.13 -15.07 3.93
CA ASP A 155 -5.44 -16.29 3.51
C ASP A 155 -4.44 -16.08 2.38
N TRP A 156 -4.76 -15.16 1.47
CA TRP A 156 -3.84 -14.83 0.38
C TRP A 156 -2.67 -13.99 0.88
N LEU A 157 -2.89 -13.04 1.81
CA LEU A 157 -1.84 -12.19 2.39
C LEU A 157 -0.80 -13.01 3.15
N ASP A 158 -1.19 -14.06 3.87
CA ASP A 158 -0.26 -14.96 4.55
C ASP A 158 0.70 -15.62 3.55
N ARG A 159 0.17 -16.08 2.42
CA ARG A 159 0.98 -16.63 1.33
C ARG A 159 1.83 -15.57 0.64
N ALA A 160 1.29 -14.36 0.44
CA ALA A 160 2.01 -13.25 -0.20
C ALA A 160 3.20 -12.80 0.67
N ASN A 161 3.01 -12.66 1.98
CA ASN A 161 4.05 -12.29 2.93
C ASN A 161 5.13 -13.39 3.11
N SER A 162 4.82 -14.63 2.71
CA SER A 162 5.77 -15.75 2.74
C SER A 162 6.60 -15.89 1.46
N ARG A 163 6.35 -15.08 0.42
CA ARG A 163 7.11 -15.10 -0.84
C ARG A 163 8.32 -14.16 -0.77
N VAL A 164 9.38 -14.50 -1.50
CA VAL A 164 10.54 -13.63 -1.62
C VAL A 164 10.20 -12.39 -2.44
N VAL A 165 10.37 -11.22 -1.83
CA VAL A 165 10.22 -9.92 -2.48
C VAL A 165 11.57 -9.48 -3.04
N ARG A 166 11.64 -9.23 -4.36
CA ARG A 166 12.89 -8.93 -5.07
C ARG A 166 13.63 -7.70 -4.53
N THR A 167 12.90 -6.66 -4.16
CA THR A 167 13.48 -5.39 -3.69
C THR A 167 14.25 -5.54 -2.39
N ILE A 168 13.80 -6.42 -1.51
CA ILE A 168 14.45 -6.68 -0.22
C ILE A 168 15.21 -8.02 -0.18
N LYS A 169 15.13 -8.81 -1.27
CA LYS A 169 15.73 -10.15 -1.41
C LYS A 169 15.45 -11.09 -0.23
N ALA A 170 14.28 -10.94 0.38
CA ALA A 170 13.85 -11.70 1.57
C ALA A 170 12.32 -11.87 1.55
N ARG A 171 11.80 -12.75 2.41
CA ARG A 171 10.37 -12.86 2.66
C ARG A 171 9.96 -11.81 3.71
N PRO A 172 8.85 -11.08 3.51
CA PRO A 172 8.33 -10.15 4.51
C PRO A 172 8.17 -10.75 5.90
N ILE A 173 7.70 -12.00 5.98
CA ILE A 173 7.49 -12.73 7.24
C ILE A 173 8.80 -12.91 8.05
N ASP A 174 9.95 -13.02 7.39
CA ASP A 174 11.25 -13.17 8.06
C ASP A 174 11.78 -11.83 8.61
N ARG A 175 11.26 -10.69 8.11
CA ARG A 175 11.73 -9.35 8.46
C ARG A 175 10.77 -8.57 9.35
N ILE A 176 9.51 -8.99 9.45
CA ILE A 176 8.49 -8.24 10.17
C ILE A 176 8.80 -8.10 11.66
N GLU A 177 9.43 -9.10 12.29
CA GLU A 177 9.78 -9.02 13.70
C GLU A 177 10.83 -7.94 13.99
N HIS A 178 11.77 -7.74 13.05
CA HIS A 178 12.71 -6.64 13.15
C HIS A 178 12.01 -5.28 13.02
N ASP A 179 11.04 -5.15 12.12
CA ASP A 179 10.18 -3.97 12.02
C ASP A 179 9.43 -3.71 13.33
N ARG A 180 8.72 -4.73 13.84
CA ARG A 180 7.93 -4.66 15.07
C ARG A 180 8.76 -4.24 16.27
N SER A 181 10.01 -4.70 16.39
CA SER A 181 10.90 -4.35 17.49
C SER A 181 11.21 -2.85 17.55
N ARG A 182 11.05 -2.11 16.45
CA ARG A 182 11.33 -0.68 16.32
C ARG A 182 10.06 0.19 16.22
N MET A 183 8.91 -0.43 16.02
CA MET A 183 7.59 0.23 16.03
C MET A 183 7.15 0.58 17.46
N LEU A 184 6.17 1.46 17.57
CA LEU A 184 5.54 1.81 18.84
C LEU A 184 4.60 0.68 19.31
N PRO A 185 4.37 0.53 20.61
CA PRO A 185 3.36 -0.39 21.12
C PRO A 185 1.96 0.05 20.69
N LEU A 186 1.04 -0.91 20.59
CA LEU A 186 -0.37 -0.59 20.42
C LEU A 186 -0.86 0.22 21.63
N PRO A 187 -1.69 1.26 21.41
CA PRO A 187 -2.35 1.96 22.50
C PRO A 187 -3.19 0.99 23.33
N PRO A 188 -3.19 1.13 24.67
CA PRO A 188 -3.97 0.26 25.55
C PRO A 188 -5.49 0.48 25.43
N ILE A 189 -5.89 1.63 24.90
CA ILE A 189 -7.30 1.99 24.71
C ILE A 189 -7.58 1.95 23.21
N PRO A 190 -8.60 1.20 22.77
CA PRO A 190 -9.04 1.21 21.38
C PRO A 190 -9.42 2.61 20.90
N LEU A 191 -9.25 2.85 19.61
CA LEU A 191 -9.70 4.09 18.99
C LEU A 191 -11.20 4.25 19.21
N GLN A 192 -11.59 5.30 19.91
CA GLN A 192 -12.99 5.63 20.10
C GLN A 192 -13.46 6.48 18.90
N LEU A 193 -14.08 5.82 17.94
CA LEU A 193 -14.78 6.47 16.85
C LEU A 193 -16.22 6.67 17.28
N GLY A 194 -16.61 7.91 17.44
CA GLY A 194 -17.98 8.25 17.79
C GLY A 194 -18.15 9.75 17.99
N TRP A 195 -19.27 10.25 17.60
CA TRP A 195 -19.68 11.61 17.86
C TRP A 195 -19.97 11.76 19.35
N ARG A 196 -19.35 12.73 19.99
CA ARG A 196 -19.70 13.12 21.36
C ARG A 196 -20.38 14.47 21.28
N GLU A 197 -21.68 14.47 21.41
CA GLU A 197 -22.47 15.67 21.50
C GLU A 197 -23.11 15.77 22.90
N ARG A 198 -23.05 16.94 23.49
CA ARG A 198 -23.81 17.21 24.72
C ARG A 198 -25.24 17.56 24.33
N VAL A 199 -26.15 16.63 24.54
CA VAL A 199 -27.57 16.84 24.28
C VAL A 199 -28.27 17.16 25.60
N ARG A 200 -29.09 18.21 25.60
CA ARG A 200 -29.97 18.47 26.71
C ARG A 200 -31.18 17.54 26.59
N LEU A 201 -31.31 16.61 27.52
CA LEU A 201 -32.47 15.71 27.55
C LEU A 201 -33.75 16.52 27.71
N GLY A 202 -34.73 16.27 26.84
CA GLY A 202 -36.08 16.75 26.98
C GLY A 202 -36.79 16.10 28.18
N ARG A 203 -38.01 16.55 28.48
CA ARG A 203 -38.82 15.99 29.58
C ARG A 203 -39.26 14.54 29.37
N ASP A 204 -39.14 14.05 28.13
CA ASP A 204 -39.42 12.67 27.69
C ASP A 204 -38.26 11.72 27.88
N TYR A 205 -37.07 12.22 28.27
CA TYR A 205 -35.82 11.47 28.46
C TYR A 205 -35.31 10.74 27.21
N TYR A 206 -35.78 11.10 26.00
CA TYR A 206 -35.29 10.54 24.75
C TYR A 206 -34.17 11.39 24.14
N VAL A 207 -33.10 10.73 23.69
CA VAL A 207 -32.09 11.32 22.80
C VAL A 207 -32.56 11.06 21.39
N ARG A 208 -32.88 12.09 20.66
CA ARG A 208 -33.14 11.99 19.21
C ARG A 208 -31.83 12.15 18.48
N LEU A 209 -31.39 11.09 17.83
CA LEU A 209 -30.36 11.16 16.82
C LEU A 209 -31.03 11.65 15.54
N ASP A 210 -30.44 12.62 14.86
CA ASP A 210 -31.00 13.28 13.68
C ASP A 210 -31.85 12.34 12.84
N ALA A 211 -33.09 12.73 12.64
CA ALA A 211 -33.94 12.12 11.65
C ALA A 211 -33.38 12.51 10.28
N SER A 212 -32.64 11.60 9.66
CA SER A 212 -32.47 11.68 8.23
C SER A 212 -33.81 11.34 7.60
N ASP A 213 -34.45 12.36 7.03
CA ASP A 213 -35.56 12.23 6.10
C ASP A 213 -35.14 11.39 4.87
#